data_d56e6492de082a61d29613a4fd06f15a
#
_entry.id   d56e6492de082a61d29613a4fd06f15a
#
_cell.length_a   1.000
_cell.length_b   1.000
_cell.length_c   1.000
_cell.angle_alpha   90.00
_cell.angle_beta   90.00
_cell.angle_gamma   90.00
#
_symmetry.space_group_name_H-M   'P 1'
#
loop_
_entity.id
_entity.type
_entity.pdbx_description
1 polymer ?
#
loop_
_entity_poly.entity_id
_entity_poly.type
_entity_poly.pdbx_seq_one_letter_code
_entity_poly.pdbx_strand_id
1 'polypeptide(L)'
;MLQFHGTNPDDDTMNDVDLFNVAPLLKLLLLALVLALGPLTWIWLKHRHAEVPQRVRQLTLFTLFLTFDLILFGSFTRLSDSGLGCPDWPGCYGHASPFGAKEAIASAQAAMPTGPVTWSKAWIEMIHRYLAMTVGVLILTLAVFSWRIERTFWGWPTLSLVWVCVQGAFGALTVTMKLFPAIVSLHLLGGMMLAVFLTLQLVRQRHSPWTETRRPLPTAAYLLMVGAGLFLVLQSLLGAWVSSNYAVMACNTYPECQGGWWPDMNFDKGFELWRPLGVDASGAALPFQALTAIHMVHRWHAVLVVVLLLAVAWTWSKHGFRRQALFLALLLLLQFITGVSNAVLGWPLLAALLHTGAAVSMLVLLSWVLGVTQAQDPKHIATTFSRHTL
;
A
#
# COMPACT_ATOMS: atom_id res chain seq x y z
N MET A 1 -10.62 26.77 8.18
CA MET A 1 -10.19 27.34 9.48
C MET A 1 -10.68 26.37 10.55
N LEU A 2 -9.87 25.38 10.94
CA LEU A 2 -10.20 24.42 12.00
C LEU A 2 -9.75 25.03 13.32
N GLN A 3 -10.70 25.52 14.11
CA GLN A 3 -10.46 25.94 15.50
C GLN A 3 -10.32 24.68 16.36
N PHE A 4 -9.09 24.41 16.82
CA PHE A 4 -8.88 23.50 17.94
C PHE A 4 -9.24 24.24 19.22
N HIS A 5 -10.40 23.89 19.80
CA HIS A 5 -10.76 24.36 21.14
C HIS A 5 -9.94 23.58 22.18
N GLY A 6 -9.47 24.33 23.16
CA GLY A 6 -8.73 23.78 24.30
C GLY A 6 -9.54 22.73 25.08
N THR A 7 -8.82 21.79 25.66
CA THR A 7 -9.32 20.68 26.47
C THR A 7 -10.22 21.19 27.60
N ASN A 8 -11.50 20.80 27.54
CA ASN A 8 -12.45 20.98 28.62
C ASN A 8 -12.22 19.85 29.64
N PRO A 9 -12.25 20.09 30.97
CA PRO A 9 -12.02 19.07 31.99
C PRO A 9 -13.07 17.95 32.04
N ASP A 10 -14.17 18.05 31.27
CA ASP A 10 -15.24 17.06 31.21
C ASP A 10 -15.10 16.03 30.07
N ASP A 11 -13.93 15.95 29.42
CA ASP A 11 -13.65 15.06 28.29
C ASP A 11 -13.23 13.62 28.72
N ASP A 12 -13.44 13.28 29.98
CA ASP A 12 -13.10 11.97 30.57
C ASP A 12 -13.97 10.80 30.07
N THR A 13 -15.06 11.05 29.33
CA THR A 13 -15.97 9.97 28.89
C THR A 13 -15.44 9.20 27.65
N MET A 14 -14.43 9.70 26.95
CA MET A 14 -13.76 8.96 25.85
C MET A 14 -12.52 8.18 26.32
N ASN A 15 -12.11 8.31 27.56
CA ASN A 15 -10.89 7.67 28.08
C ASN A 15 -11.09 6.23 28.57
N ASP A 16 -12.33 5.71 28.64
CA ASP A 16 -12.62 4.37 29.15
C ASP A 16 -12.77 3.28 28.09
N VAL A 17 -12.52 3.57 26.81
CA VAL A 17 -12.52 2.52 25.79
C VAL A 17 -11.16 1.83 25.78
N ASP A 18 -11.16 0.57 26.21
CA ASP A 18 -9.98 -0.28 26.19
C ASP A 18 -9.50 -0.41 24.72
N LEU A 19 -8.40 0.26 24.37
CA LEU A 19 -7.87 0.34 23.00
C LEU A 19 -7.55 -1.03 22.41
N PHE A 20 -7.28 -2.03 23.27
CA PHE A 20 -7.03 -3.43 22.90
C PHE A 20 -8.04 -4.33 23.58
N ASN A 21 -9.16 -4.63 22.89
CA ASN A 21 -10.16 -5.55 23.39
C ASN A 21 -10.17 -6.83 22.55
N VAL A 22 -9.58 -7.90 23.09
CA VAL A 22 -9.46 -9.20 22.40
C VAL A 22 -10.73 -10.05 22.42
N ALA A 23 -11.78 -9.64 23.14
CA ALA A 23 -13.04 -10.40 23.24
C ALA A 23 -13.66 -10.77 21.87
N PRO A 24 -13.67 -9.91 20.83
CA PRO A 24 -14.20 -10.26 19.52
C PRO A 24 -13.27 -11.10 18.65
N LEU A 25 -12.01 -11.35 19.06
CA LEU A 25 -10.96 -11.94 18.20
C LEU A 25 -11.38 -13.29 17.61
N LEU A 26 -11.94 -14.20 18.42
CA LEU A 26 -12.36 -15.52 17.94
C LEU A 26 -13.46 -15.40 16.86
N LYS A 27 -14.45 -14.52 17.08
CA LYS A 27 -15.52 -14.28 16.09
C LYS A 27 -14.97 -13.70 14.80
N LEU A 28 -14.00 -12.79 14.88
CA LEU A 28 -13.33 -12.17 13.73
C LEU A 28 -12.50 -13.21 12.94
N LEU A 29 -11.77 -14.09 13.64
CA LEU A 29 -11.02 -15.17 13.00
C LEU A 29 -11.97 -16.17 12.30
N LEU A 30 -13.07 -16.55 12.93
CA LEU A 30 -14.08 -17.40 12.30
C LEU A 30 -14.71 -16.73 11.08
N LEU A 31 -15.02 -15.45 11.16
CA LEU A 31 -15.51 -14.69 10.00
C LEU A 31 -14.50 -14.65 8.86
N ALA A 32 -13.22 -14.39 9.15
CA ALA A 32 -12.14 -14.40 8.15
C ALA A 32 -11.99 -15.77 7.48
N LEU A 33 -12.09 -16.87 8.25
CA LEU A 33 -12.08 -18.22 7.71
C LEU A 33 -13.27 -18.46 6.78
N VAL A 34 -14.48 -18.07 7.18
CA VAL A 34 -15.69 -18.19 6.35
C VAL A 34 -15.56 -17.40 5.05
N LEU A 35 -15.07 -16.16 5.12
CA LEU A 35 -14.84 -15.32 3.94
C LEU A 35 -13.77 -15.92 3.01
N ALA A 36 -12.70 -16.53 3.56
CA ALA A 36 -11.65 -17.16 2.79
C ALA A 36 -12.11 -18.49 2.14
N LEU A 37 -13.10 -19.19 2.72
CA LEU A 37 -13.64 -20.40 2.13
C LEU A 37 -14.24 -20.19 0.73
N GLY A 38 -14.84 -19.03 0.45
CA GLY A 38 -15.38 -18.69 -0.86
C GLY A 38 -14.32 -18.82 -1.98
N PRO A 39 -13.27 -18.02 -1.97
CA PRO A 39 -12.21 -18.10 -2.97
C PRO A 39 -11.46 -19.43 -2.95
N LEU A 40 -11.24 -20.05 -1.79
CA LEU A 40 -10.58 -21.36 -1.71
C LEU A 40 -11.39 -22.45 -2.39
N THR A 41 -12.69 -22.55 -2.10
CA THR A 41 -13.59 -23.52 -2.73
C THR A 41 -13.75 -23.25 -4.22
N TRP A 42 -13.87 -21.97 -4.63
CA TRP A 42 -13.98 -21.60 -6.04
C TRP A 42 -12.74 -22.03 -6.83
N ILE A 43 -11.54 -21.73 -6.32
CA ILE A 43 -10.28 -22.14 -6.96
C ILE A 43 -10.17 -23.66 -7.02
N TRP A 44 -10.53 -24.36 -5.92
CA TRP A 44 -10.47 -25.82 -5.86
C TRP A 44 -11.43 -26.47 -6.86
N LEU A 45 -12.67 -26.00 -6.95
CA LEU A 45 -13.66 -26.54 -7.88
C LEU A 45 -13.30 -26.24 -9.34
N LYS A 46 -12.90 -24.99 -9.64
CA LYS A 46 -12.52 -24.56 -10.99
C LYS A 46 -11.30 -25.30 -11.53
N HIS A 47 -10.35 -25.61 -10.66
CA HIS A 47 -9.08 -26.23 -11.01
C HIS A 47 -8.96 -27.66 -10.45
N ARG A 48 -10.08 -28.38 -10.24
CA ARG A 48 -10.09 -29.70 -9.63
C ARG A 48 -9.24 -30.75 -10.36
N HIS A 49 -9.09 -30.63 -11.67
CA HIS A 49 -8.27 -31.49 -12.52
C HIS A 49 -6.83 -30.95 -12.74
N ALA A 50 -6.52 -29.78 -12.24
CA ALA A 50 -5.19 -29.20 -12.36
C ALA A 50 -4.24 -29.78 -11.30
N GLU A 51 -2.95 -29.79 -11.63
CA GLU A 51 -1.90 -30.14 -10.67
C GLU A 51 -1.84 -29.14 -9.50
N VAL A 52 -1.31 -29.60 -8.36
CA VAL A 52 -1.19 -28.80 -7.15
C VAL A 52 -0.43 -27.49 -7.38
N PRO A 53 0.73 -27.45 -8.08
CA PRO A 53 1.44 -26.22 -8.35
C PRO A 53 0.61 -25.17 -9.10
N GLN A 54 -0.23 -25.62 -10.04
CA GLN A 54 -1.13 -24.73 -10.77
C GLN A 54 -2.22 -24.13 -9.86
N ARG A 55 -2.78 -24.93 -8.93
CA ARG A 55 -3.76 -24.43 -7.95
C ARG A 55 -3.12 -23.39 -7.02
N VAL A 56 -1.91 -23.66 -6.52
CA VAL A 56 -1.16 -22.71 -5.68
C VAL A 56 -0.90 -21.42 -6.43
N ARG A 57 -0.55 -21.50 -7.72
CA ARG A 57 -0.36 -20.31 -8.57
C ARG A 57 -1.64 -19.48 -8.71
N GLN A 58 -2.79 -20.14 -8.94
CA GLN A 58 -4.08 -19.43 -9.02
C GLN A 58 -4.47 -18.80 -7.68
N LEU A 59 -4.19 -19.49 -6.58
CA LEU A 59 -4.40 -18.92 -5.25
C LEU A 59 -3.49 -17.71 -5.00
N THR A 60 -2.21 -17.77 -5.39
CA THR A 60 -1.29 -16.63 -5.28
C THR A 60 -1.78 -15.43 -6.12
N LEU A 61 -2.22 -15.68 -7.36
CA LEU A 61 -2.76 -14.64 -8.23
C LEU A 61 -4.02 -13.99 -7.64
N PHE A 62 -4.93 -14.81 -7.12
CA PHE A 62 -6.14 -14.31 -6.46
C PHE A 62 -5.82 -13.51 -5.18
N THR A 63 -4.87 -13.99 -4.38
CA THR A 63 -4.41 -13.28 -3.17
C THR A 63 -3.75 -11.95 -3.53
N LEU A 64 -2.95 -11.90 -4.61
CA LEU A 64 -2.38 -10.65 -5.12
C LEU A 64 -3.47 -9.66 -5.54
N PHE A 65 -4.50 -10.13 -6.27
CA PHE A 65 -5.64 -9.31 -6.66
C PHE A 65 -6.37 -8.73 -5.44
N LEU A 66 -6.71 -9.56 -4.46
CA LEU A 66 -7.34 -9.08 -3.22
C LEU A 66 -6.43 -8.17 -2.40
N THR A 67 -5.10 -8.37 -2.43
CA THR A 67 -4.15 -7.47 -1.77
C THR A 67 -4.14 -6.10 -2.45
N PHE A 68 -4.23 -6.06 -3.78
CA PHE A 68 -4.36 -4.82 -4.54
C PHE A 68 -5.64 -4.07 -4.15
N ASP A 69 -6.79 -4.77 -4.15
CA ASP A 69 -8.08 -4.19 -3.72
C ASP A 69 -8.04 -3.71 -2.27
N LEU A 70 -7.40 -4.49 -1.37
CA LEU A 70 -7.21 -4.11 0.02
C LEU A 70 -6.42 -2.81 0.18
N ILE A 71 -5.36 -2.61 -0.61
CA ILE A 71 -4.57 -1.36 -0.62
C ILE A 71 -5.44 -0.19 -1.07
N LEU A 72 -6.24 -0.36 -2.13
CA LEU A 72 -7.17 0.68 -2.59
C LEU A 72 -8.25 0.98 -1.56
N PHE A 73 -8.81 -0.06 -0.95
CA PHE A 73 -9.82 0.11 0.09
C PHE A 73 -9.25 0.76 1.36
N GLY A 74 -8.00 0.44 1.73
CA GLY A 74 -7.28 1.12 2.82
C GLY A 74 -7.04 2.60 2.52
N SER A 75 -6.69 2.93 1.27
CA SER A 75 -6.59 4.31 0.80
C SER A 75 -7.95 5.02 0.84
N PHE A 76 -9.03 4.34 0.45
CA PHE A 76 -10.40 4.85 0.57
C PHE A 76 -10.77 5.12 2.04
N THR A 77 -10.47 4.19 2.95
CA THR A 77 -10.69 4.35 4.39
C THR A 77 -9.98 5.59 4.93
N ARG A 78 -8.73 5.83 4.48
CA ARG A 78 -7.96 7.02 4.85
C ARG A 78 -8.55 8.31 4.26
N LEU A 79 -8.91 8.29 2.97
CA LEU A 79 -9.41 9.48 2.25
C LEU A 79 -10.83 9.87 2.63
N SER A 80 -11.62 8.93 3.15
CA SER A 80 -12.97 9.17 3.71
C SER A 80 -12.96 9.48 5.20
N ASP A 81 -11.78 9.72 5.80
CA ASP A 81 -11.59 9.95 7.24
C ASP A 81 -12.27 8.88 8.11
N SER A 82 -12.23 7.62 7.63
CA SER A 82 -12.89 6.49 8.29
C SER A 82 -11.93 5.63 9.14
N GLY A 83 -10.64 6.00 9.24
CA GLY A 83 -9.62 5.20 9.92
C GLY A 83 -9.72 5.20 11.46
N LEU A 84 -10.65 5.94 12.04
CA LEU A 84 -11.02 5.94 13.47
C LEU A 84 -12.53 5.82 13.63
N GLY A 85 -13.23 5.17 12.72
CA GLY A 85 -14.64 4.86 12.83
C GLY A 85 -14.96 3.87 13.96
N CYS A 86 -13.96 3.09 14.37
CA CYS A 86 -13.95 2.22 15.54
C CYS A 86 -12.76 2.60 16.43
N PRO A 87 -12.97 2.98 17.71
CA PRO A 87 -11.91 3.51 18.56
C PRO A 87 -10.95 2.44 19.09
N ASP A 88 -11.36 1.17 19.06
CA ASP A 88 -10.64 0.01 19.58
C ASP A 88 -10.18 -0.96 18.48
N TRP A 89 -9.31 -1.90 18.87
CA TRP A 89 -8.82 -2.95 17.99
C TRP A 89 -8.77 -4.30 18.77
N PRO A 90 -9.10 -5.45 18.13
CA PRO A 90 -9.38 -5.71 16.71
C PRO A 90 -10.85 -5.49 16.31
N GLY A 91 -11.76 -5.30 17.22
CA GLY A 91 -13.19 -5.11 16.98
C GLY A 91 -13.62 -3.66 16.82
N CYS A 92 -14.88 -3.42 17.17
CA CYS A 92 -15.51 -2.10 17.23
C CYS A 92 -16.32 -2.02 18.51
N TYR A 93 -15.91 -1.19 19.48
CA TYR A 93 -16.48 -1.14 20.83
C TYR A 93 -16.61 -2.54 21.47
N GLY A 94 -15.56 -3.37 21.37
CA GLY A 94 -15.55 -4.74 21.88
C GLY A 94 -16.38 -5.76 21.11
N HIS A 95 -16.98 -5.38 19.96
CA HIS A 95 -17.79 -6.26 19.13
C HIS A 95 -17.09 -6.63 17.82
N ALA A 96 -17.43 -7.79 17.25
CA ALA A 96 -16.88 -8.25 15.98
C ALA A 96 -17.46 -7.51 14.76
N SER A 97 -18.51 -6.71 14.94
CA SER A 97 -19.12 -5.92 13.87
C SER A 97 -19.80 -4.66 14.43
N PRO A 98 -19.97 -3.61 13.61
CA PRO A 98 -20.72 -2.41 14.01
C PRO A 98 -22.17 -2.69 14.43
N PHE A 99 -22.78 -3.78 13.97
CA PHE A 99 -24.13 -4.17 14.44
C PHE A 99 -24.19 -4.41 15.94
N GLY A 100 -23.17 -5.07 16.50
CA GLY A 100 -23.09 -5.30 17.94
C GLY A 100 -22.83 -4.02 18.74
N ALA A 101 -22.19 -3.02 18.09
CA ALA A 101 -21.83 -1.73 18.70
C ALA A 101 -22.83 -0.60 18.38
N LYS A 102 -24.03 -0.91 17.88
CA LYS A 102 -24.99 0.06 17.34
C LYS A 102 -25.29 1.21 18.31
N GLU A 103 -25.52 0.90 19.58
CA GLU A 103 -25.87 1.91 20.59
C GLU A 103 -24.69 2.83 20.90
N ALA A 104 -23.48 2.26 21.07
CA ALA A 104 -22.26 3.03 21.33
C ALA A 104 -21.92 3.95 20.15
N ILE A 105 -22.02 3.44 18.90
CA ILE A 105 -21.81 4.25 17.69
C ILE A 105 -22.85 5.37 17.58
N ALA A 106 -24.14 5.07 17.85
CA ALA A 106 -25.21 6.07 17.80
C ALA A 106 -25.00 7.17 18.85
N SER A 107 -24.59 6.81 20.07
CA SER A 107 -24.26 7.77 21.13
C SER A 107 -23.07 8.66 20.73
N ALA A 108 -21.98 8.08 20.27
CA ALA A 108 -20.81 8.83 19.80
C ALA A 108 -21.16 9.77 18.63
N GLN A 109 -21.96 9.31 17.68
CA GLN A 109 -22.40 10.12 16.54
C GLN A 109 -23.39 11.23 16.97
N ALA A 110 -24.25 10.99 17.96
CA ALA A 110 -25.12 12.03 18.49
C ALA A 110 -24.34 13.14 19.23
N ALA A 111 -23.30 12.74 19.99
CA ALA A 111 -22.42 13.67 20.67
C ALA A 111 -21.57 14.50 19.69
N MET A 112 -21.11 13.90 18.58
CA MET A 112 -20.29 14.56 17.56
C MET A 112 -20.69 14.12 16.14
N PRO A 113 -21.70 14.75 15.51
CA PRO A 113 -22.26 14.30 14.22
C PRO A 113 -21.24 14.26 13.05
N THR A 114 -20.25 15.14 13.08
CA THR A 114 -19.14 15.21 12.08
C THR A 114 -17.84 14.60 12.59
N GLY A 115 -17.89 13.93 13.72
CA GLY A 115 -16.74 13.34 14.39
C GLY A 115 -16.12 12.13 13.67
N PRO A 116 -15.09 11.54 14.27
CA PRO A 116 -14.44 10.37 13.71
C PRO A 116 -15.34 9.15 13.69
N VAL A 117 -16.24 9.01 14.66
CA VAL A 117 -17.13 7.86 14.79
C VAL A 117 -18.52 8.20 14.22
N THR A 118 -18.87 7.54 13.12
CA THR A 118 -20.22 7.52 12.57
C THR A 118 -20.54 6.11 12.09
N TRP A 119 -21.82 5.79 11.85
CA TRP A 119 -22.24 4.48 11.39
C TRP A 119 -21.54 4.05 10.08
N SER A 120 -21.45 4.96 9.10
CA SER A 120 -20.78 4.70 7.82
C SER A 120 -19.27 4.52 7.97
N LYS A 121 -18.60 5.35 8.76
CA LYS A 121 -17.16 5.27 8.99
C LYS A 121 -16.78 3.97 9.73
N ALA A 122 -17.58 3.55 10.73
CA ALA A 122 -17.37 2.29 11.42
C ALA A 122 -17.46 1.08 10.46
N TRP A 123 -18.41 1.09 9.53
CA TRP A 123 -18.52 0.03 8.52
C TRP A 123 -17.38 0.04 7.53
N ILE A 124 -16.98 1.19 7.02
CA ILE A 124 -15.83 1.30 6.10
C ILE A 124 -14.60 0.71 6.77
N GLU A 125 -14.30 1.08 8.00
CA GLU A 125 -13.15 0.56 8.73
C GLU A 125 -13.24 -0.95 8.99
N MET A 126 -14.39 -1.45 9.45
CA MET A 126 -14.54 -2.88 9.72
C MET A 126 -14.48 -3.74 8.44
N ILE A 127 -15.02 -3.28 7.32
CA ILE A 127 -14.87 -3.99 6.03
C ILE A 127 -13.39 -4.07 5.65
N HIS A 128 -12.60 -3.00 5.82
CA HIS A 128 -11.16 -3.03 5.60
C HIS A 128 -10.47 -4.10 6.49
N ARG A 129 -10.82 -4.16 7.77
CA ARG A 129 -10.29 -5.18 8.71
C ARG A 129 -10.68 -6.60 8.28
N TYR A 130 -11.92 -6.84 7.83
CA TYR A 130 -12.35 -8.15 7.35
C TYR A 130 -11.60 -8.58 6.09
N LEU A 131 -11.39 -7.68 5.13
CA LEU A 131 -10.59 -7.94 3.93
C LEU A 131 -9.14 -8.25 4.30
N ALA A 132 -8.53 -7.49 5.22
CA ALA A 132 -7.17 -7.70 5.68
C ALA A 132 -6.99 -9.09 6.33
N MET A 133 -7.90 -9.48 7.22
CA MET A 133 -7.88 -10.81 7.84
C MET A 133 -8.09 -11.93 6.81
N THR A 134 -8.96 -11.73 5.82
CA THR A 134 -9.18 -12.68 4.72
C THR A 134 -7.90 -12.89 3.91
N VAL A 135 -7.21 -11.81 3.53
CA VAL A 135 -5.90 -11.89 2.86
C VAL A 135 -4.88 -12.61 3.75
N GLY A 136 -4.87 -12.35 5.05
CA GLY A 136 -4.02 -13.06 6.01
C GLY A 136 -4.24 -14.57 6.01
N VAL A 137 -5.50 -15.03 6.00
CA VAL A 137 -5.86 -16.46 5.93
C VAL A 137 -5.42 -17.08 4.60
N LEU A 138 -5.57 -16.38 3.48
CA LEU A 138 -5.12 -16.87 2.17
C LEU A 138 -3.59 -17.00 2.12
N ILE A 139 -2.85 -16.05 2.67
CA ILE A 139 -1.38 -16.10 2.76
C ILE A 139 -0.92 -17.23 3.69
N LEU A 140 -1.59 -17.43 4.83
CA LEU A 140 -1.34 -18.57 5.71
C LEU A 140 -1.56 -19.90 4.97
N THR A 141 -2.65 -19.99 4.22
CA THR A 141 -2.94 -21.17 3.38
C THR A 141 -1.82 -21.41 2.37
N LEU A 142 -1.34 -20.37 1.66
CA LEU A 142 -0.21 -20.46 0.74
C LEU A 142 1.08 -20.94 1.44
N ALA A 143 1.38 -20.43 2.63
CA ALA A 143 2.55 -20.86 3.42
C ALA A 143 2.45 -22.33 3.84
N VAL A 144 1.30 -22.75 4.37
CA VAL A 144 1.06 -24.14 4.78
C VAL A 144 1.19 -25.11 3.59
N PHE A 145 0.62 -24.77 2.44
CA PHE A 145 0.79 -25.58 1.22
C PHE A 145 2.25 -25.69 0.80
N SER A 146 2.99 -24.58 0.80
CA SER A 146 4.42 -24.58 0.47
C SER A 146 5.25 -25.44 1.43
N TRP A 147 4.99 -25.36 2.72
CA TRP A 147 5.73 -26.16 3.72
C TRP A 147 5.45 -27.65 3.61
N ARG A 148 4.22 -28.05 3.21
CA ARG A 148 3.79 -29.45 3.13
C ARG A 148 4.13 -30.09 1.80
N ILE A 149 4.04 -29.36 0.69
CA ILE A 149 4.03 -29.92 -0.67
C ILE A 149 5.27 -29.51 -1.47
N GLU A 150 5.71 -28.25 -1.37
CA GLU A 150 6.83 -27.69 -2.15
C GLU A 150 7.96 -27.15 -1.28
N ARG A 151 8.63 -28.05 -0.55
CA ARG A 151 9.71 -27.66 0.40
C ARG A 151 10.85 -26.84 -0.22
N THR A 152 11.06 -26.89 -1.52
CA THR A 152 12.07 -26.09 -2.24
C THR A 152 11.68 -24.62 -2.44
N PHE A 153 10.39 -24.28 -2.26
CA PHE A 153 9.87 -22.92 -2.51
C PHE A 153 9.30 -22.25 -1.26
N TRP A 154 9.59 -22.75 -0.08
CA TRP A 154 9.00 -22.28 1.18
C TRP A 154 9.34 -20.82 1.54
N GLY A 155 10.46 -20.27 1.04
CA GLY A 155 10.98 -18.97 1.46
C GLY A 155 10.03 -17.80 1.15
N TRP A 156 9.51 -17.69 -0.07
CA TRP A 156 8.62 -16.60 -0.47
C TRP A 156 7.27 -16.58 0.26
N PRO A 157 6.54 -17.70 0.37
CA PRO A 157 5.30 -17.75 1.14
C PRO A 157 5.52 -17.47 2.64
N THR A 158 6.63 -17.94 3.21
CA THR A 158 6.98 -17.64 4.61
C THR A 158 7.28 -16.16 4.79
N LEU A 159 8.04 -15.54 3.88
CA LEU A 159 8.29 -14.10 3.91
C LEU A 159 6.98 -13.30 3.83
N SER A 160 6.07 -13.70 2.94
CA SER A 160 4.74 -13.05 2.80
C SER A 160 3.91 -13.22 4.08
N LEU A 161 3.98 -14.39 4.75
CA LEU A 161 3.28 -14.64 6.01
C LEU A 161 3.83 -13.78 7.14
N VAL A 162 5.15 -13.76 7.33
CA VAL A 162 5.79 -12.90 8.34
C VAL A 162 5.44 -11.44 8.09
N TRP A 163 5.52 -11.01 6.83
CA TRP A 163 5.24 -9.64 6.45
C TRP A 163 3.78 -9.23 6.68
N VAL A 164 2.79 -10.10 6.37
CA VAL A 164 1.37 -9.79 6.64
C VAL A 164 1.07 -9.75 8.14
N CYS A 165 1.76 -10.54 8.97
CA CYS A 165 1.66 -10.41 10.42
C CYS A 165 2.18 -9.07 10.92
N VAL A 166 3.33 -8.60 10.40
CA VAL A 166 3.87 -7.26 10.66
C VAL A 166 2.85 -6.19 10.22
N GLN A 167 2.24 -6.36 9.04
CA GLN A 167 1.21 -5.43 8.56
C GLN A 167 -0.05 -5.43 9.43
N GLY A 168 -0.45 -6.57 10.00
CA GLY A 168 -1.51 -6.64 10.99
C GLY A 168 -1.20 -5.83 12.25
N ALA A 169 0.04 -5.90 12.75
CA ALA A 169 0.50 -5.09 13.88
C ALA A 169 0.49 -3.59 13.55
N PHE A 170 1.00 -3.20 12.36
CA PHE A 170 0.91 -1.80 11.92
C PHE A 170 -0.55 -1.34 11.78
N GLY A 171 -1.44 -2.20 11.27
CA GLY A 171 -2.89 -1.91 11.20
C GLY A 171 -3.50 -1.66 12.59
N ALA A 172 -3.12 -2.42 13.62
CA ALA A 172 -3.51 -2.16 15.00
C ALA A 172 -2.99 -0.80 15.48
N LEU A 173 -1.72 -0.51 15.22
CA LEU A 173 -1.07 0.74 15.62
C LEU A 173 -1.67 1.97 14.92
N THR A 174 -2.21 1.87 13.69
CA THR A 174 -2.89 3.00 13.06
C THR A 174 -4.08 3.49 13.87
N VAL A 175 -4.79 2.57 14.53
CA VAL A 175 -5.94 2.89 15.40
C VAL A 175 -5.48 3.32 16.78
N THR A 176 -4.69 2.51 17.47
CA THR A 176 -4.29 2.72 18.86
C THR A 176 -3.37 3.94 19.05
N MET A 177 -2.62 4.32 18.00
CA MET A 177 -1.85 5.56 17.97
C MET A 177 -2.57 6.71 17.26
N LYS A 178 -3.91 6.63 17.10
CA LYS A 178 -4.76 7.71 16.58
C LYS A 178 -4.23 8.32 15.26
N LEU A 179 -4.00 7.46 14.26
CA LEU A 179 -3.52 7.81 12.92
C LEU A 179 -2.14 8.51 12.92
N PHE A 180 -1.22 8.07 13.74
CA PHE A 180 0.15 8.58 13.79
C PHE A 180 0.79 8.56 12.39
N PRO A 181 1.24 9.71 11.82
CA PRO A 181 1.58 9.80 10.40
C PRO A 181 2.64 8.82 9.92
N ALA A 182 3.70 8.56 10.72
CA ALA A 182 4.73 7.59 10.35
C ALA A 182 4.17 6.16 10.29
N ILE A 183 3.32 5.79 11.24
CA ILE A 183 2.70 4.45 11.29
C ILE A 183 1.77 4.25 10.09
N VAL A 184 0.91 5.23 9.78
CA VAL A 184 0.01 5.18 8.61
C VAL A 184 0.80 5.08 7.31
N SER A 185 1.87 5.87 7.15
CA SER A 185 2.71 5.87 5.96
C SER A 185 3.44 4.53 5.77
N LEU A 186 4.00 3.96 6.83
CA LEU A 186 4.66 2.66 6.81
C LEU A 186 3.66 1.51 6.58
N HIS A 187 2.44 1.62 7.10
CA HIS A 187 1.39 0.62 6.86
C HIS A 187 0.99 0.59 5.37
N LEU A 188 0.77 1.74 4.74
CA LEU A 188 0.49 1.80 3.29
C LEU A 188 1.66 1.24 2.47
N LEU A 189 2.90 1.70 2.74
CA LEU A 189 4.09 1.19 2.06
C LEU A 189 4.25 -0.32 2.23
N GLY A 190 4.03 -0.82 3.44
CA GLY A 190 4.13 -2.25 3.73
C GLY A 190 3.07 -3.08 3.01
N GLY A 191 1.86 -2.56 2.83
CA GLY A 191 0.84 -3.17 1.98
C GLY A 191 1.29 -3.26 0.51
N MET A 192 1.89 -2.18 -0.03
CA MET A 192 2.47 -2.18 -1.38
C MET A 192 3.60 -3.20 -1.51
N MET A 193 4.48 -3.30 -0.51
CA MET A 193 5.55 -4.31 -0.49
C MET A 193 5.03 -5.74 -0.41
N LEU A 194 3.90 -5.99 0.25
CA LEU A 194 3.24 -7.29 0.22
C LEU A 194 2.79 -7.67 -1.21
N ALA A 195 2.25 -6.72 -1.97
CA ALA A 195 1.91 -6.94 -3.38
C ALA A 195 3.17 -7.25 -4.23
N VAL A 196 4.30 -6.59 -3.96
CA VAL A 196 5.62 -6.91 -4.56
C VAL A 196 6.04 -8.35 -4.24
N PHE A 197 5.97 -8.77 -2.97
CA PHE A 197 6.35 -10.12 -2.56
C PHE A 197 5.47 -11.19 -3.20
N LEU A 198 4.16 -10.98 -3.23
CA LEU A 198 3.22 -11.89 -3.90
C LEU A 198 3.46 -11.95 -5.41
N THR A 199 3.83 -10.83 -6.04
CA THR A 199 4.19 -10.79 -7.48
C THR A 199 5.47 -11.60 -7.75
N LEU A 200 6.52 -11.39 -6.94
CA LEU A 200 7.76 -12.15 -7.06
C LEU A 200 7.55 -13.64 -6.76
N GLN A 201 6.72 -13.96 -5.74
CA GLN A 201 6.29 -15.31 -5.45
C GLN A 201 5.61 -15.95 -6.66
N LEU A 202 4.62 -15.28 -7.28
CA LEU A 202 3.86 -15.76 -8.43
C LEU A 202 4.77 -16.08 -9.63
N VAL A 203 5.74 -15.19 -9.91
CA VAL A 203 6.64 -15.36 -11.06
C VAL A 203 7.69 -16.44 -10.81
N ARG A 204 8.18 -16.58 -9.57
CA ARG A 204 9.27 -17.50 -9.22
C ARG A 204 8.80 -18.88 -8.75
N GLN A 205 7.48 -19.14 -8.71
CA GLN A 205 6.94 -20.46 -8.39
C GLN A 205 7.47 -21.52 -9.34
N ARG A 206 7.77 -22.71 -8.82
CA ARG A 206 8.17 -23.87 -9.60
C ARG A 206 7.09 -24.18 -10.65
N HIS A 207 7.49 -24.55 -11.86
CA HIS A 207 6.58 -24.75 -13.01
C HIS A 207 5.79 -23.49 -13.42
N SER A 208 6.24 -22.32 -13.03
CA SER A 208 5.75 -21.10 -13.64
C SER A 208 6.23 -21.03 -15.10
N PRO A 209 5.36 -20.77 -16.07
CA PRO A 209 5.78 -20.62 -17.47
C PRO A 209 6.80 -19.51 -17.68
N TRP A 210 7.03 -18.69 -16.66
CA TRP A 210 7.99 -17.58 -16.68
C TRP A 210 9.35 -17.91 -16.05
N THR A 211 9.49 -19.03 -15.30
CA THR A 211 10.77 -19.41 -14.66
C THR A 211 11.72 -20.13 -15.61
N GLU A 212 11.21 -20.82 -16.61
CA GLU A 212 12.03 -21.62 -17.54
C GLU A 212 12.75 -20.77 -18.60
N THR A 213 12.28 -19.54 -18.83
CA THR A 213 12.79 -18.64 -19.88
C THR A 213 13.08 -17.23 -19.34
N ARG A 214 13.94 -17.11 -18.31
CA ARG A 214 14.39 -15.79 -17.88
C ARG A 214 15.12 -15.09 -18.99
N ARG A 215 14.61 -13.93 -19.40
CA ARG A 215 15.22 -13.13 -20.44
C ARG A 215 16.42 -12.37 -19.89
N PRO A 216 17.59 -12.50 -20.50
CA PRO A 216 18.74 -11.70 -20.09
C PRO A 216 18.51 -10.22 -20.43
N LEU A 217 18.82 -9.34 -19.50
CA LEU A 217 18.89 -7.90 -19.71
C LEU A 217 20.34 -7.43 -19.55
N PRO A 218 20.83 -6.47 -20.33
CA PRO A 218 22.10 -5.83 -20.07
C PRO A 218 22.17 -5.38 -18.60
N THR A 219 23.29 -5.59 -17.94
CA THR A 219 23.47 -5.29 -16.52
C THR A 219 23.07 -3.86 -16.18
N ALA A 220 23.44 -2.88 -17.04
CA ALA A 220 23.04 -1.48 -16.85
C ALA A 220 21.52 -1.29 -16.88
N ALA A 221 20.80 -1.98 -17.78
CA ALA A 221 19.34 -1.93 -17.87
C ALA A 221 18.68 -2.58 -16.65
N TYR A 222 19.23 -3.69 -16.17
CA TYR A 222 18.77 -4.36 -14.95
C TYR A 222 18.95 -3.47 -13.72
N LEU A 223 20.13 -2.84 -13.55
CA LEU A 223 20.42 -1.93 -12.45
C LEU A 223 19.55 -0.67 -12.50
N LEU A 224 19.33 -0.10 -13.70
CA LEU A 224 18.40 1.02 -13.90
C LEU A 224 16.99 0.67 -13.43
N MET A 225 16.48 -0.52 -13.77
CA MET A 225 15.16 -0.98 -13.36
C MET A 225 15.08 -1.15 -11.84
N VAL A 226 16.08 -1.75 -11.20
CA VAL A 226 16.14 -1.90 -9.74
C VAL A 226 16.20 -0.52 -9.07
N GLY A 227 17.07 0.36 -9.55
CA GLY A 227 17.20 1.72 -9.02
C GLY A 227 15.89 2.50 -9.14
N ALA A 228 15.26 2.51 -10.33
CA ALA A 228 13.96 3.15 -10.55
C ALA A 228 12.87 2.58 -9.63
N GLY A 229 12.88 1.27 -9.37
CA GLY A 229 11.99 0.63 -8.42
C GLY A 229 12.19 1.13 -6.98
N LEU A 230 13.43 1.29 -6.53
CA LEU A 230 13.75 1.85 -5.20
C LEU A 230 13.31 3.32 -5.08
N PHE A 231 13.54 4.12 -6.13
CA PHE A 231 13.06 5.50 -6.17
C PHE A 231 11.52 5.57 -6.19
N LEU A 232 10.83 4.66 -6.86
CA LEU A 232 9.36 4.57 -6.82
C LEU A 232 8.84 4.17 -5.43
N VAL A 233 9.53 3.27 -4.73
CA VAL A 233 9.21 2.93 -3.32
C VAL A 233 9.34 4.18 -2.43
N LEU A 234 10.43 4.93 -2.56
CA LEU A 234 10.61 6.20 -1.82
C LEU A 234 9.54 7.23 -2.21
N GLN A 235 9.19 7.35 -3.50
CA GLN A 235 8.11 8.22 -3.96
C GLN A 235 6.76 7.85 -3.33
N SER A 236 6.48 6.54 -3.22
CA SER A 236 5.27 6.05 -2.58
C SER A 236 5.24 6.39 -1.09
N LEU A 237 6.38 6.29 -0.40
CA LEU A 237 6.52 6.70 0.99
C LEU A 237 6.30 8.22 1.17
N LEU A 238 6.90 9.04 0.30
CA LEU A 238 6.69 10.49 0.31
C LEU A 238 5.22 10.84 0.03
N GLY A 239 4.55 10.14 -0.89
CA GLY A 239 3.11 10.31 -1.15
C GLY A 239 2.24 9.90 0.04
N ALA A 240 2.60 8.82 0.72
CA ALA A 240 1.95 8.40 1.97
C ALA A 240 2.13 9.47 3.07
N TRP A 241 3.32 10.08 3.15
CA TRP A 241 3.62 11.18 4.07
C TRP A 241 2.79 12.43 3.76
N VAL A 242 2.62 12.79 2.47
CA VAL A 242 1.69 13.87 2.05
C VAL A 242 0.27 13.56 2.50
N SER A 243 -0.23 12.35 2.24
CA SER A 243 -1.60 11.96 2.60
C SER A 243 -1.80 11.92 4.11
N SER A 244 -0.91 11.26 4.87
CA SER A 244 -1.06 11.10 6.32
C SER A 244 -1.00 12.43 7.10
N ASN A 245 -0.34 13.45 6.53
CA ASN A 245 -0.25 14.78 7.10
C ASN A 245 -1.26 15.79 6.52
N TYR A 246 -2.16 15.39 5.61
CA TYR A 246 -3.06 16.29 4.86
C TYR A 246 -2.33 17.40 4.09
N ALA A 247 -1.07 17.18 3.74
CA ALA A 247 -0.21 18.17 3.11
C ALA A 247 -0.57 18.45 1.63
N VAL A 248 -1.47 17.67 1.03
CA VAL A 248 -1.92 17.87 -0.35
C VAL A 248 -2.53 19.25 -0.55
N MET A 249 -3.23 19.79 0.46
CA MET A 249 -3.89 21.09 0.42
C MET A 249 -2.94 22.27 0.59
N ALA A 250 -1.67 22.05 0.91
CA ALA A 250 -0.68 23.12 1.07
C ALA A 250 -0.31 23.81 -0.24
N CYS A 251 -0.45 23.11 -1.39
CA CYS A 251 -0.17 23.63 -2.72
C CYS A 251 -1.34 23.34 -3.67
N ASN A 252 -2.14 24.33 -3.95
CA ASN A 252 -3.34 24.24 -4.81
C ASN A 252 -3.09 24.68 -6.27
N THR A 253 -1.85 25.01 -6.63
CA THR A 253 -1.42 25.36 -7.98
C THR A 253 -0.40 24.36 -8.51
N TYR A 254 -0.20 24.33 -9.82
CA TYR A 254 0.79 23.51 -10.50
C TYR A 254 1.28 24.24 -11.78
N PRO A 255 2.59 24.24 -12.08
CA PRO A 255 3.69 23.54 -11.39
C PRO A 255 4.22 24.25 -10.13
N GLU A 256 3.94 25.50 -9.96
CA GLU A 256 4.31 26.31 -8.79
C GLU A 256 3.43 26.02 -7.56
N CYS A 257 3.83 26.52 -6.41
CA CYS A 257 3.09 26.43 -5.16
C CYS A 257 3.02 27.81 -4.52
N GLN A 258 1.82 28.29 -4.18
CA GLN A 258 1.60 29.59 -3.53
C GLN A 258 2.20 30.76 -4.32
N GLY A 259 2.17 30.71 -5.65
CA GLY A 259 2.67 31.77 -6.53
C GLY A 259 4.19 31.79 -6.73
N GLY A 260 4.91 30.76 -6.30
CA GLY A 260 6.35 30.66 -6.46
C GLY A 260 6.87 29.25 -6.69
N TRP A 261 8.03 29.16 -7.35
CA TRP A 261 8.74 27.87 -7.54
C TRP A 261 9.44 27.40 -6.24
N TRP A 262 9.73 28.32 -5.34
CA TRP A 262 10.33 28.07 -4.04
C TRP A 262 9.53 28.78 -2.95
N PRO A 263 8.38 28.24 -2.54
CA PRO A 263 7.56 28.80 -1.48
C PRO A 263 8.26 28.75 -0.13
N ASP A 264 7.70 29.41 0.89
CA ASP A 264 8.20 29.33 2.25
C ASP A 264 7.97 27.91 2.82
N MET A 265 9.05 27.26 3.28
CA MET A 265 9.07 25.85 3.69
C MET A 265 9.84 25.68 5.00
N ASN A 266 9.31 24.80 5.87
CA ASN A 266 9.97 24.36 7.10
C ASN A 266 10.22 22.87 7.03
N PHE A 267 11.43 22.46 6.61
CA PHE A 267 11.80 21.05 6.44
C PHE A 267 11.95 20.33 7.78
N ASP A 268 12.48 20.98 8.80
CA ASP A 268 12.72 20.38 10.12
C ASP A 268 11.39 19.89 10.72
N LYS A 269 10.37 20.76 10.72
CA LYS A 269 9.04 20.40 11.21
C LYS A 269 8.27 19.50 10.26
N GLY A 270 8.46 19.64 8.95
CA GLY A 270 7.80 18.83 7.93
C GLY A 270 8.23 17.36 7.96
N PHE A 271 9.49 17.08 8.28
CA PHE A 271 10.09 15.76 8.32
C PHE A 271 10.46 15.25 9.72
N GLU A 272 9.88 15.85 10.74
CA GLU A 272 9.87 15.31 12.09
C GLU A 272 8.99 14.06 12.11
N LEU A 273 9.63 12.88 12.08
CA LEU A 273 8.94 11.60 11.85
C LEU A 273 8.10 11.14 13.04
N TRP A 274 8.56 11.42 14.27
CA TRP A 274 7.92 10.92 15.47
C TRP A 274 7.12 12.01 16.18
N ARG A 275 5.93 12.27 15.68
CA ARG A 275 4.98 13.26 16.20
C ARG A 275 3.54 12.85 15.94
N PRO A 276 2.59 13.21 16.81
CA PRO A 276 1.16 13.00 16.56
C PRO A 276 0.67 13.80 15.33
N LEU A 277 -0.50 13.42 14.82
CA LEU A 277 -1.10 14.11 13.69
C LEU A 277 -1.46 15.57 14.03
N GLY A 278 -1.06 16.50 13.18
CA GLY A 278 -1.41 17.92 13.28
C GLY A 278 -0.56 18.76 14.24
N VAL A 279 0.33 18.13 15.00
CA VAL A 279 1.23 18.81 15.94
C VAL A 279 2.70 18.42 15.69
N ASP A 280 3.63 19.19 16.22
CA ASP A 280 5.05 18.84 16.29
C ASP A 280 5.38 18.03 17.55
N ALA A 281 6.65 17.63 17.75
CA ALA A 281 7.07 16.85 18.92
C ALA A 281 6.93 17.62 20.25
N SER A 282 6.85 18.96 20.22
CA SER A 282 6.57 19.77 21.42
C SER A 282 5.07 19.87 21.75
N GLY A 283 4.19 19.34 20.88
CA GLY A 283 2.73 19.47 21.00
C GLY A 283 2.16 20.77 20.41
N ALA A 284 2.99 21.63 19.82
CA ALA A 284 2.52 22.84 19.14
C ALA A 284 1.91 22.48 17.76
N ALA A 285 0.94 23.27 17.27
CA ALA A 285 0.34 23.07 15.97
C ALA A 285 1.39 23.09 14.85
N LEU A 286 1.31 22.12 13.93
CA LEU A 286 2.24 22.01 12.82
C LEU A 286 2.11 23.23 11.91
N PRO A 287 3.20 23.99 11.65
CA PRO A 287 3.13 25.20 10.83
C PRO A 287 2.81 24.84 9.37
N PHE A 288 2.09 25.73 8.67
CA PHE A 288 1.70 25.53 7.27
C PHE A 288 2.90 25.33 6.35
N GLN A 289 4.03 25.99 6.63
CA GLN A 289 5.30 25.84 5.91
C GLN A 289 5.86 24.41 5.99
N ALA A 290 5.56 23.66 7.05
CA ALA A 290 5.93 22.25 7.17
C ALA A 290 5.13 21.38 6.18
N LEU A 291 3.82 21.63 6.04
CA LEU A 291 2.98 20.96 5.05
C LEU A 291 3.42 21.30 3.62
N THR A 292 3.79 22.56 3.38
CA THR A 292 4.36 23.00 2.09
C THR A 292 5.64 22.25 1.77
N ALA A 293 6.57 22.11 2.73
CA ALA A 293 7.81 21.36 2.56
C ALA A 293 7.55 19.88 2.20
N ILE A 294 6.62 19.23 2.91
CA ILE A 294 6.22 17.84 2.64
C ILE A 294 5.72 17.69 1.21
N HIS A 295 4.83 18.57 0.76
CA HIS A 295 4.24 18.51 -0.57
C HIS A 295 5.28 18.78 -1.67
N MET A 296 6.14 19.79 -1.50
CA MET A 296 7.14 20.15 -2.49
C MET A 296 8.21 19.08 -2.67
N VAL A 297 8.69 18.46 -1.59
CA VAL A 297 9.64 17.34 -1.68
C VAL A 297 9.03 16.17 -2.48
N HIS A 298 7.76 15.84 -2.25
CA HIS A 298 7.06 14.81 -3.04
C HIS A 298 7.01 15.18 -4.53
N ARG A 299 6.73 16.45 -4.89
CA ARG A 299 6.70 16.93 -6.28
C ARG A 299 8.07 16.88 -6.95
N TRP A 300 9.13 17.36 -6.28
CA TRP A 300 10.48 17.34 -6.84
C TRP A 300 10.99 15.93 -7.06
N HIS A 301 10.77 15.05 -6.09
CA HIS A 301 11.15 13.65 -6.20
C HIS A 301 10.35 12.94 -7.32
N ALA A 302 9.09 13.32 -7.54
CA ALA A 302 8.27 12.75 -8.63
C ALA A 302 8.87 13.03 -10.01
N VAL A 303 9.46 14.22 -10.24
CA VAL A 303 10.12 14.53 -11.51
C VAL A 303 11.28 13.56 -11.78
N LEU A 304 12.11 13.29 -10.76
CA LEU A 304 13.21 12.33 -10.87
C LEU A 304 12.69 10.92 -11.17
N VAL A 305 11.64 10.48 -10.46
CA VAL A 305 11.04 9.15 -10.67
C VAL A 305 10.46 9.02 -12.08
N VAL A 306 9.79 10.05 -12.60
CA VAL A 306 9.26 10.04 -13.98
C VAL A 306 10.37 9.87 -14.98
N VAL A 307 11.48 10.61 -14.86
CA VAL A 307 12.65 10.49 -15.75
C VAL A 307 13.23 9.07 -15.72
N LEU A 308 13.42 8.50 -14.52
CA LEU A 308 13.94 7.14 -14.37
C LEU A 308 13.01 6.09 -14.97
N LEU A 309 11.70 6.19 -14.73
CA LEU A 309 10.73 5.22 -15.25
C LEU A 309 10.53 5.36 -16.77
N LEU A 310 10.63 6.55 -17.35
CA LEU A 310 10.67 6.74 -18.81
C LEU A 310 11.93 6.10 -19.42
N ALA A 311 13.09 6.23 -18.76
CA ALA A 311 14.32 5.56 -19.19
C ALA A 311 14.17 4.01 -19.10
N VAL A 312 13.51 3.49 -18.06
CA VAL A 312 13.16 2.06 -17.97
C VAL A 312 12.22 1.65 -19.11
N ALA A 313 11.15 2.40 -19.38
CA ALA A 313 10.21 2.10 -20.46
C ALA A 313 10.91 2.10 -21.82
N TRP A 314 11.78 3.08 -22.07
CA TRP A 314 12.59 3.13 -23.30
C TRP A 314 13.49 1.90 -23.42
N THR A 315 14.19 1.52 -22.36
CA THR A 315 15.06 0.34 -22.31
C THR A 315 14.26 -0.94 -22.56
N TRP A 316 13.10 -1.10 -21.89
CA TRP A 316 12.22 -2.25 -22.10
C TRP A 316 11.74 -2.36 -23.55
N SER A 317 11.43 -1.22 -24.20
CA SER A 317 11.01 -1.21 -25.60
C SER A 317 12.07 -1.77 -26.56
N LYS A 318 13.36 -1.62 -26.21
CA LYS A 318 14.50 -2.14 -27.00
C LYS A 318 14.82 -3.60 -26.73
N HIS A 319 14.44 -4.14 -25.56
CA HIS A 319 14.81 -5.49 -25.12
C HIS A 319 13.63 -6.48 -25.11
N GLY A 320 12.60 -6.25 -25.95
CA GLY A 320 11.51 -7.19 -26.17
C GLY A 320 10.34 -7.09 -25.18
N PHE A 321 10.30 -6.05 -24.33
CA PHE A 321 9.20 -5.77 -23.39
C PHE A 321 8.33 -4.58 -23.85
N ARG A 322 8.03 -4.48 -25.16
CA ARG A 322 7.28 -3.33 -25.72
C ARG A 322 5.90 -3.14 -25.08
N ARG A 323 5.16 -4.22 -24.81
CA ARG A 323 3.85 -4.13 -24.16
C ARG A 323 3.96 -3.60 -22.73
N GLN A 324 4.94 -4.07 -21.98
CA GLN A 324 5.21 -3.63 -20.60
C GLN A 324 5.68 -2.17 -20.59
N ALA A 325 6.50 -1.76 -21.57
CA ALA A 325 6.93 -0.38 -21.73
C ALA A 325 5.74 0.56 -22.01
N LEU A 326 4.82 0.16 -22.89
CA LEU A 326 3.58 0.92 -23.14
C LEU A 326 2.71 1.00 -21.89
N PHE A 327 2.54 -0.11 -21.19
CA PHE A 327 1.76 -0.14 -19.93
C PHE A 327 2.36 0.79 -18.88
N LEU A 328 3.70 0.78 -18.71
CA LEU A 328 4.39 1.68 -17.80
C LEU A 328 4.19 3.15 -18.19
N ALA A 329 4.27 3.47 -19.47
CA ALA A 329 4.04 4.83 -19.98
C ALA A 329 2.59 5.30 -19.72
N LEU A 330 1.59 4.43 -19.92
CA LEU A 330 0.18 4.74 -19.64
C LEU A 330 -0.05 4.93 -18.13
N LEU A 331 0.56 4.11 -17.27
CA LEU A 331 0.50 4.28 -15.81
C LEU A 331 1.16 5.59 -15.36
N LEU A 332 2.29 5.98 -15.97
CA LEU A 332 2.94 7.27 -15.72
C LEU A 332 2.05 8.45 -16.12
N LEU A 333 1.39 8.36 -17.28
CA LEU A 333 0.43 9.39 -17.72
C LEU A 333 -0.73 9.50 -16.73
N LEU A 334 -1.32 8.37 -16.32
CA LEU A 334 -2.38 8.33 -15.31
C LEU A 334 -1.90 8.93 -13.99
N GLN A 335 -0.68 8.56 -13.56
CA GLN A 335 -0.07 9.07 -12.33
C GLN A 335 0.11 10.60 -12.38
N PHE A 336 0.54 11.13 -13.51
CA PHE A 336 0.70 12.58 -13.71
C PHE A 336 -0.65 13.29 -13.67
N ILE A 337 -1.64 12.83 -14.46
CA ILE A 337 -2.97 13.43 -14.50
C ILE A 337 -3.62 13.43 -13.11
N THR A 338 -3.61 12.30 -12.43
CA THR A 338 -4.21 12.19 -11.09
C THR A 338 -3.44 12.97 -10.04
N GLY A 339 -2.11 13.04 -10.14
CA GLY A 339 -1.27 13.85 -9.24
C GLY A 339 -1.56 15.34 -9.36
N VAL A 340 -1.64 15.86 -10.59
CA VAL A 340 -2.03 17.27 -10.84
C VAL A 340 -3.47 17.51 -10.37
N SER A 341 -4.41 16.60 -10.70
CA SER A 341 -5.80 16.70 -10.25
C SER A 341 -5.93 16.77 -8.72
N ASN A 342 -5.15 15.98 -7.99
CA ASN A 342 -5.17 16.01 -6.53
C ASN A 342 -4.75 17.37 -5.96
N ALA A 343 -3.81 18.06 -6.62
CA ALA A 343 -3.35 19.38 -6.19
C ALA A 343 -4.35 20.48 -6.56
N VAL A 344 -4.79 20.53 -7.84
CA VAL A 344 -5.54 21.69 -8.36
C VAL A 344 -7.06 21.60 -8.18
N LEU A 345 -7.61 20.39 -7.98
CA LEU A 345 -9.05 20.18 -7.82
C LEU A 345 -9.48 19.90 -6.36
N GLY A 346 -8.63 20.18 -5.39
CA GLY A 346 -8.97 20.04 -3.97
C GLY A 346 -9.07 18.59 -3.50
N TRP A 347 -8.19 17.72 -4.02
CA TRP A 347 -8.04 16.31 -3.60
C TRP A 347 -9.26 15.43 -3.89
N PRO A 348 -9.72 15.31 -5.14
CA PRO A 348 -10.89 14.47 -5.46
C PRO A 348 -10.63 13.00 -5.11
N LEU A 349 -11.57 12.37 -4.43
CA LEU A 349 -11.47 10.99 -3.95
C LEU A 349 -11.07 10.01 -5.07
N LEU A 350 -11.72 10.08 -6.23
CA LEU A 350 -11.43 9.18 -7.35
C LEU A 350 -10.00 9.37 -7.88
N ALA A 351 -9.55 10.63 -8.03
CA ALA A 351 -8.19 10.91 -8.48
C ALA A 351 -7.15 10.40 -7.50
N ALA A 352 -7.39 10.57 -6.20
CA ALA A 352 -6.50 10.08 -5.14
C ALA A 352 -6.42 8.54 -5.10
N LEU A 353 -7.54 7.85 -5.28
CA LEU A 353 -7.59 6.38 -5.38
C LEU A 353 -6.85 5.87 -6.63
N LEU A 354 -7.11 6.48 -7.79
CA LEU A 354 -6.44 6.12 -9.05
C LEU A 354 -4.93 6.40 -8.97
N HIS A 355 -4.52 7.48 -8.30
CA HIS A 355 -3.11 7.81 -8.06
C HIS A 355 -2.41 6.71 -7.24
N THR A 356 -3.01 6.26 -6.15
CA THR A 356 -2.50 5.13 -5.35
C THR A 356 -2.49 3.84 -6.17
N GLY A 357 -3.57 3.54 -6.90
CA GLY A 357 -3.68 2.34 -7.74
C GLY A 357 -2.64 2.29 -8.85
N ALA A 358 -2.36 3.41 -9.51
CA ALA A 358 -1.32 3.51 -10.52
C ALA A 358 0.08 3.26 -9.92
N ALA A 359 0.37 3.81 -8.71
CA ALA A 359 1.63 3.57 -8.02
C ALA A 359 1.84 2.09 -7.69
N VAL A 360 0.83 1.41 -7.12
CA VAL A 360 0.89 -0.04 -6.84
C VAL A 360 1.05 -0.83 -8.15
N SER A 361 0.31 -0.46 -9.21
CA SER A 361 0.40 -1.13 -10.52
C SER A 361 1.80 -1.03 -11.12
N MET A 362 2.47 0.13 -11.00
CA MET A 362 3.85 0.30 -11.45
C MET A 362 4.81 -0.57 -10.64
N LEU A 363 4.67 -0.67 -9.30
CA LEU A 363 5.48 -1.56 -8.46
C LEU A 363 5.28 -3.03 -8.82
N VAL A 364 4.05 -3.46 -9.04
CA VAL A 364 3.70 -4.83 -9.48
C VAL A 364 4.31 -5.11 -10.85
N LEU A 365 4.20 -4.18 -11.81
CA LEU A 365 4.74 -4.34 -13.16
C LEU A 365 6.28 -4.43 -13.15
N LEU A 366 6.96 -3.54 -12.41
CA LEU A 366 8.42 -3.58 -12.23
C LEU A 366 8.86 -4.90 -11.59
N SER A 367 8.18 -5.33 -10.54
CA SER A 367 8.47 -6.58 -9.82
C SER A 367 8.25 -7.81 -10.72
N TRP A 368 7.22 -7.78 -11.55
CA TRP A 368 6.97 -8.85 -12.53
C TRP A 368 8.12 -8.93 -13.55
N VAL A 369 8.50 -7.80 -14.18
CA VAL A 369 9.63 -7.78 -15.14
C VAL A 369 10.93 -8.19 -14.45
N LEU A 370 11.18 -7.72 -13.22
CA LEU A 370 12.34 -8.13 -12.42
C LEU A 370 12.36 -9.65 -12.18
N GLY A 371 11.19 -10.24 -11.92
CA GLY A 371 11.05 -11.68 -11.69
C GLY A 371 11.35 -12.54 -12.93
N VAL A 372 10.97 -12.04 -14.14
CA VAL A 372 11.16 -12.77 -15.42
C VAL A 372 12.47 -12.45 -16.14
N THR A 373 13.30 -11.58 -15.57
CA THR A 373 14.61 -11.18 -16.12
C THR A 373 15.75 -11.58 -15.21
N GLN A 374 16.95 -11.55 -15.78
CA GLN A 374 18.22 -11.68 -15.04
C GLN A 374 19.28 -10.76 -15.67
N ALA A 375 20.20 -10.25 -14.85
CA ALA A 375 21.35 -9.51 -15.37
C ALA A 375 22.23 -10.42 -16.22
N GLN A 376 22.71 -9.92 -17.34
CA GLN A 376 23.70 -10.65 -18.16
C GLN A 376 25.03 -10.72 -17.41
N ASP A 377 25.60 -11.93 -17.34
CA ASP A 377 26.97 -12.09 -16.84
C ASP A 377 27.96 -11.46 -17.87
N PRO A 378 28.79 -10.49 -17.46
CA PRO A 378 29.78 -9.88 -18.35
C PRO A 378 30.71 -10.88 -19.06
N LYS A 379 30.94 -12.05 -18.44
CA LYS A 379 31.77 -13.11 -19.02
C LYS A 379 31.15 -13.78 -20.26
N HIS A 380 29.82 -13.79 -20.38
CA HIS A 380 29.15 -14.35 -21.57
C HIS A 380 29.24 -13.45 -22.82
N ILE A 381 29.45 -12.16 -22.65
CA ILE A 381 29.61 -11.21 -23.79
C ILE A 381 30.93 -11.49 -24.52
N ALA A 382 32.01 -11.79 -23.81
CA ALA A 382 33.33 -12.06 -24.39
C ALA A 382 33.35 -13.34 -25.25
N THR A 383 32.59 -14.38 -24.88
CA THR A 383 32.55 -15.66 -25.62
C THR A 383 31.69 -15.62 -26.87
N THR A 384 30.73 -14.73 -26.97
CA THR A 384 29.86 -14.59 -28.16
C THR A 384 30.58 -13.81 -29.28
N PHE A 385 31.36 -12.80 -28.91
CA PHE A 385 32.19 -12.05 -29.90
C PHE A 385 33.34 -12.88 -30.45
N SER A 386 33.93 -13.82 -29.66
CA SER A 386 34.99 -14.70 -30.11
C SER A 386 34.55 -15.78 -31.12
N ARG A 387 33.26 -16.10 -31.22
CA ARG A 387 32.75 -17.09 -32.18
C ARG A 387 32.33 -16.55 -33.55
N HIS A 388 32.29 -15.24 -33.72
CA HIS A 388 31.96 -14.59 -35.01
C HIS A 388 33.20 -14.02 -35.75
N THR A 389 34.39 -14.25 -35.22
CA THR A 389 35.65 -13.78 -35.80
C THR A 389 36.63 -14.93 -36.20
N LEU A 390 36.10 -16.15 -36.42
CA LEU A 390 36.85 -17.25 -37.04
C LEU A 390 36.11 -17.72 -38.33
#